data_b0a3de5da1bf396f72ee17197feed8a8
#
_entry.id   b0a3de5da1bf396f72ee17197feed8a8
#
_cell.length_a   1.000
_cell.length_b   1.000
_cell.length_c   1.000
_cell.angle_alpha   90.00
_cell.angle_beta   90.00
_cell.angle_gamma   90.00
#
_symmetry.space_group_name_H-M   'P 1'
#
loop_
_entity.id
_entity.type
_entity.pdbx_description
1 polymer ?
#
loop_
_entity_poly.entity_id
_entity_poly.type
_entity_poly.pdbx_seq_one_letter_code
_entity_poly.pdbx_strand_id
1 'polypeptide(L)'
;MEVVVHIVQVAKSQKINKVSFSEYMYGAKMKIEEKFNEILEHAHFWNWAPDWQVVKDIYTRIPESYSVLTPFAYAYLEELIRTTTYEYGEPLFDGNGQPIKIKVGMALISLAIKENQANTEYIALLEETKKYFSHINNTADENGRNKVLHGHLHPRFWSKESFEDLIEHIAKLSKYSQF
;
A
#
# COMPACT_ATOMS: atom_id res chain seq x y z
N MET A 1 -8.64 5.83 27.99
CA MET A 1 -9.51 6.95 28.42
C MET A 1 -8.79 8.30 28.42
N GLU A 2 -7.49 8.37 28.72
CA GLU A 2 -6.71 9.63 28.74
C GLU A 2 -6.47 10.27 27.36
N VAL A 3 -6.30 9.52 26.31
CA VAL A 3 -6.07 10.03 24.95
C VAL A 3 -7.27 10.82 24.42
N VAL A 4 -8.49 10.35 24.71
CA VAL A 4 -9.73 11.03 24.28
C VAL A 4 -9.90 12.37 25.00
N VAL A 5 -9.46 12.47 26.26
CA VAL A 5 -9.52 13.71 27.05
C VAL A 5 -8.53 14.76 26.50
N HIS A 6 -7.36 14.34 26.04
CA HIS A 6 -6.34 15.25 25.49
C HIS A 6 -6.78 15.88 24.16
N ILE A 7 -7.39 15.10 23.27
CA ILE A 7 -7.92 15.59 21.99
C ILE A 7 -9.05 16.61 22.20
N VAL A 8 -9.94 16.36 23.19
CA VAL A 8 -11.02 17.29 23.51
C VAL A 8 -10.52 18.60 24.13
N GLN A 9 -9.41 18.59 24.85
CA GLN A 9 -8.82 19.79 25.46
C GLN A 9 -8.10 20.67 24.44
N VAL A 10 -7.40 20.09 23.44
CA VAL A 10 -6.74 20.83 22.34
C VAL A 10 -7.78 21.48 21.43
N ALA A 11 -8.91 20.82 21.17
CA ALA A 11 -10.00 21.36 20.36
C ALA A 11 -10.72 22.57 21.00
N LYS A 12 -10.61 22.77 22.32
CA LYS A 12 -11.21 23.93 23.01
C LYS A 12 -10.36 25.21 22.97
N SER A 13 -9.08 25.11 22.64
CA SER A 13 -8.16 26.27 22.65
C SER A 13 -7.96 26.95 21.30
N GLN A 14 -8.46 26.38 20.20
CA GLN A 14 -8.46 27.00 18.89
C GLN A 14 -9.90 27.15 18.40
N LYS A 15 -10.28 28.35 17.91
CA LYS A 15 -11.51 28.58 17.16
C LYS A 15 -11.45 27.86 15.80
N ILE A 16 -11.42 26.54 15.82
CA ILE A 16 -11.56 25.70 14.63
C ILE A 16 -13.06 25.51 14.43
N ASN A 17 -13.57 25.88 13.27
CA ASN A 17 -14.93 25.61 12.85
C ASN A 17 -15.29 24.16 13.21
N LYS A 18 -16.36 23.98 13.99
CA LYS A 18 -16.86 22.68 14.45
C LYS A 18 -17.35 21.84 13.26
N VAL A 19 -16.43 21.25 12.53
CA VAL A 19 -16.76 20.04 11.79
C VAL A 19 -17.04 18.99 12.84
N SER A 20 -18.24 18.40 12.85
CA SER A 20 -18.58 17.38 13.84
C SER A 20 -17.66 16.17 13.66
N PHE A 21 -17.37 15.45 14.74
CA PHE A 21 -16.58 14.20 14.66
C PHE A 21 -17.16 13.23 13.60
N SER A 22 -18.50 13.22 13.46
CA SER A 22 -19.20 12.41 12.46
C SER A 22 -18.89 12.86 11.02
N GLU A 23 -18.81 14.17 10.75
CA GLU A 23 -18.45 14.70 9.42
C GLU A 23 -16.98 14.41 9.08
N TYR A 24 -16.08 14.51 10.06
CA TYR A 24 -14.68 14.13 9.89
C TYR A 24 -14.54 12.64 9.57
N MET A 25 -15.20 11.76 10.30
CA MET A 25 -15.19 10.31 10.08
C MET A 25 -15.84 9.94 8.73
N TYR A 26 -16.92 10.63 8.35
CA TYR A 26 -17.55 10.42 7.05
C TYR A 26 -16.63 10.83 5.90
N GLY A 27 -15.97 11.99 6.00
CA GLY A 27 -15.00 12.45 5.01
C GLY A 27 -13.80 11.52 4.87
N ALA A 28 -13.24 11.01 5.97
CA ALA A 28 -12.16 10.04 5.95
C ALA A 28 -12.59 8.71 5.29
N LYS A 29 -13.80 8.23 5.59
CA LYS A 29 -14.35 7.02 4.95
C LYS A 29 -14.53 7.20 3.44
N MET A 30 -15.08 8.32 3.00
CA MET A 30 -15.22 8.64 1.57
C MET A 30 -13.87 8.65 0.87
N LYS A 31 -12.87 9.28 1.47
CA LYS A 31 -11.52 9.35 0.90
C LYS A 31 -10.91 7.97 0.65
N ILE A 32 -11.01 7.04 1.60
CA ILE A 32 -10.44 5.69 1.43
C ILE A 32 -11.22 4.85 0.42
N GLU A 33 -12.55 4.98 0.36
CA GLU A 33 -13.37 4.32 -0.66
C GLU A 33 -13.00 4.76 -2.08
N GLU A 34 -12.70 6.06 -2.29
CA GLU A 34 -12.19 6.58 -3.56
C GLU A 34 -10.87 5.92 -3.95
N LYS A 35 -9.95 5.69 -2.99
CA LYS A 35 -8.68 5.02 -3.28
C LYS A 35 -8.86 3.55 -3.68
N PHE A 36 -9.77 2.84 -3.06
CA PHE A 36 -10.13 1.49 -3.52
C PHE A 36 -10.73 1.49 -4.94
N ASN A 37 -11.54 2.48 -5.29
CA ASN A 37 -12.06 2.61 -6.64
C ASN A 37 -10.95 2.87 -7.66
N GLU A 38 -10.00 3.80 -7.36
CA GLU A 38 -8.82 4.04 -8.20
C GLU A 38 -8.01 2.75 -8.45
N ILE A 39 -7.83 1.92 -7.43
CA ILE A 39 -7.15 0.61 -7.57
C ILE A 39 -7.96 -0.31 -8.49
N LEU A 40 -9.26 -0.41 -8.29
CA LEU A 40 -10.15 -1.27 -9.08
C LEU A 40 -10.21 -0.89 -10.56
N GLU A 41 -10.12 0.41 -10.88
CA GLU A 41 -10.08 0.90 -12.27
C GLU A 41 -8.86 0.39 -13.06
N HIS A 42 -7.75 0.09 -12.37
CA HIS A 42 -6.48 -0.30 -12.96
C HIS A 42 -6.07 -1.74 -12.64
N ALA A 43 -6.79 -2.43 -11.77
CA ALA A 43 -6.48 -3.81 -11.42
C ALA A 43 -6.83 -4.77 -12.55
N HIS A 44 -5.97 -5.75 -12.79
CA HIS A 44 -6.25 -6.78 -13.79
C HIS A 44 -7.58 -7.48 -13.51
N PHE A 45 -8.50 -7.41 -14.47
CA PHE A 45 -9.91 -7.83 -14.31
C PHE A 45 -10.10 -9.29 -13.90
N TRP A 46 -9.18 -10.15 -14.30
CA TRP A 46 -9.24 -11.59 -14.05
C TRP A 46 -8.70 -12.00 -12.68
N ASN A 47 -7.51 -11.48 -12.32
CA ASN A 47 -6.77 -11.97 -11.14
C ASN A 47 -6.99 -11.08 -9.91
N TRP A 48 -6.93 -9.77 -10.07
CA TRP A 48 -6.83 -8.85 -8.94
C TRP A 48 -8.09 -8.04 -8.65
N ALA A 49 -8.85 -7.65 -9.67
CA ALA A 49 -10.04 -6.84 -9.45
C ALA A 49 -11.10 -7.54 -8.58
N PRO A 50 -11.41 -8.86 -8.75
CA PRO A 50 -12.33 -9.56 -7.87
C PRO A 50 -11.88 -9.56 -6.41
N ASP A 51 -10.59 -9.79 -6.15
CA ASP A 51 -10.06 -9.84 -4.78
C ASP A 51 -10.02 -8.44 -4.16
N TRP A 52 -9.67 -7.40 -4.94
CA TRP A 52 -9.75 -6.01 -4.47
C TRP A 52 -11.17 -5.57 -4.14
N GLN A 53 -12.18 -6.06 -4.87
CA GLN A 53 -13.57 -5.80 -4.51
C GLN A 53 -13.91 -6.41 -3.14
N VAL A 54 -13.45 -7.63 -2.87
CA VAL A 54 -13.63 -8.29 -1.56
C VAL A 54 -12.90 -7.52 -0.46
N VAL A 55 -11.65 -7.09 -0.69
CA VAL A 55 -10.87 -6.27 0.26
C VAL A 55 -11.60 -4.98 0.62
N LYS A 56 -12.09 -4.25 -0.40
CA LYS A 56 -12.87 -3.02 -0.22
C LYS A 56 -14.12 -3.28 0.62
N ASP A 57 -14.89 -4.33 0.28
CA ASP A 57 -16.13 -4.67 0.99
C ASP A 57 -15.88 -5.03 2.46
N ILE A 58 -14.83 -5.81 2.73
CA ILE A 58 -14.43 -6.17 4.09
C ILE A 58 -14.01 -4.92 4.87
N TYR A 59 -13.12 -4.10 4.31
CA TYR A 59 -12.60 -2.92 5.00
C TYR A 59 -13.70 -1.88 5.27
N THR A 60 -14.61 -1.67 4.30
CA THR A 60 -15.73 -0.73 4.46
C THR A 60 -16.67 -1.14 5.59
N ARG A 61 -16.90 -2.46 5.78
CA ARG A 61 -17.78 -3.01 6.82
C ARG A 61 -17.07 -3.17 8.16
N ILE A 62 -15.79 -3.54 8.15
CA ILE A 62 -14.98 -3.87 9.32
C ILE A 62 -13.62 -3.16 9.19
N PRO A 63 -13.52 -1.86 9.52
CA PRO A 63 -12.26 -1.11 9.38
C PRO A 63 -11.08 -1.70 10.15
N GLU A 64 -11.33 -2.44 11.23
CA GLU A 64 -10.32 -3.15 12.01
C GLU A 64 -9.68 -4.33 11.27
N SER A 65 -10.23 -4.71 10.10
CA SER A 65 -9.67 -5.76 9.24
C SER A 65 -8.34 -5.37 8.58
N TYR A 66 -7.90 -4.12 8.70
CA TYR A 66 -6.63 -3.65 8.14
C TYR A 66 -5.46 -4.59 8.46
N SER A 67 -5.43 -5.16 9.67
CA SER A 67 -4.35 -6.04 10.10
C SER A 67 -4.26 -7.34 9.29
N VAL A 68 -5.39 -7.90 8.85
CA VAL A 68 -5.43 -9.11 8.01
C VAL A 68 -5.35 -8.80 6.52
N LEU A 69 -5.66 -7.58 6.10
CA LEU A 69 -5.61 -7.14 4.70
C LEU A 69 -4.24 -6.62 4.29
N THR A 70 -3.42 -6.16 5.23
CA THR A 70 -2.09 -5.61 4.96
C THR A 70 -1.17 -6.55 4.17
N PRO A 71 -1.06 -7.86 4.47
CA PRO A 71 -0.24 -8.77 3.66
C PRO A 71 -0.67 -8.87 2.21
N PHE A 72 -1.98 -8.88 1.94
CA PHE A 72 -2.53 -8.87 0.59
C PHE A 72 -2.12 -7.59 -0.16
N ALA A 73 -2.26 -6.42 0.48
CA ALA A 73 -1.88 -5.15 -0.11
C ALA A 73 -0.38 -5.11 -0.47
N TYR A 74 0.50 -5.66 0.37
CA TYR A 74 1.93 -5.76 0.05
C TYR A 74 2.24 -6.73 -1.10
N ALA A 75 1.53 -7.86 -1.19
CA ALA A 75 1.69 -8.78 -2.30
C ALA A 75 1.28 -8.12 -3.63
N TYR A 76 0.17 -7.40 -3.64
CA TYR A 76 -0.27 -6.65 -4.80
C TYR A 76 0.68 -5.50 -5.16
N LEU A 77 1.22 -4.78 -4.18
CA LEU A 77 2.22 -3.74 -4.44
C LEU A 77 3.44 -4.27 -5.20
N GLU A 78 3.96 -5.45 -4.82
CA GLU A 78 5.07 -6.07 -5.55
C GLU A 78 4.68 -6.46 -6.97
N GLU A 79 3.50 -7.04 -7.15
CA GLU A 79 3.01 -7.41 -8.48
C GLU A 79 2.81 -6.18 -9.35
N LEU A 80 2.19 -5.14 -8.83
CA LEU A 80 1.96 -3.88 -9.52
C LEU A 80 3.28 -3.25 -10.04
N ILE A 81 4.33 -3.24 -9.22
CA ILE A 81 5.67 -2.77 -9.66
C ILE A 81 6.22 -3.70 -10.74
N ARG A 82 6.03 -5.02 -10.61
CA ARG A 82 6.52 -6.00 -11.57
C ARG A 82 5.90 -5.84 -12.95
N THR A 83 4.61 -5.42 -13.04
CA THR A 83 3.94 -5.20 -14.33
C THR A 83 4.67 -4.22 -15.23
N THR A 84 5.49 -3.33 -14.66
CA THR A 84 6.25 -2.31 -15.40
C THR A 84 7.67 -2.75 -15.73
N THR A 85 8.00 -4.04 -15.56
CA THR A 85 9.33 -4.62 -15.82
C THR A 85 9.25 -5.81 -16.76
N TYR A 86 10.38 -6.15 -17.39
CA TYR A 86 10.48 -7.33 -18.27
C TYR A 86 10.25 -8.66 -17.53
N GLU A 87 10.22 -8.64 -16.19
CA GLU A 87 9.96 -9.85 -15.38
C GLU A 87 8.47 -10.19 -15.27
N TYR A 88 7.57 -9.39 -15.88
CA TYR A 88 6.13 -9.63 -15.83
C TYR A 88 5.68 -10.60 -16.91
N GLY A 89 4.87 -11.58 -16.54
CA GLY A 89 4.07 -12.44 -17.44
C GLY A 89 4.78 -13.68 -17.98
N GLU A 90 6.10 -13.71 -18.05
CA GLU A 90 6.83 -14.81 -18.64
C GLU A 90 7.86 -15.42 -17.66
N PRO A 91 7.95 -16.75 -17.59
CA PRO A 91 9.05 -17.40 -16.89
C PRO A 91 10.37 -17.11 -17.61
N LEU A 92 11.31 -16.53 -16.89
CA LEU A 92 12.61 -16.21 -17.43
C LEU A 92 13.57 -17.40 -17.26
N PHE A 93 14.31 -17.73 -18.33
CA PHE A 93 15.32 -18.78 -18.32
C PHE A 93 16.68 -18.19 -18.72
N ASP A 94 17.75 -18.72 -18.14
CA ASP A 94 19.11 -18.39 -18.52
C ASP A 94 19.51 -19.11 -19.84
N GLY A 95 20.71 -18.82 -20.35
CA GLY A 95 21.23 -19.44 -21.57
C GLY A 95 21.40 -20.97 -21.49
N ASN A 96 21.25 -21.58 -20.34
CA ASN A 96 21.29 -23.02 -20.09
C ASN A 96 19.89 -23.62 -19.87
N GLY A 97 18.83 -22.82 -20.02
CA GLY A 97 17.45 -23.25 -19.78
C GLY A 97 17.08 -23.40 -18.29
N GLN A 98 17.85 -22.80 -17.37
CA GLN A 98 17.52 -22.82 -15.94
C GLN A 98 16.65 -21.60 -15.59
N PRO A 99 15.63 -21.76 -14.73
CA PRO A 99 14.80 -20.63 -14.30
C PRO A 99 15.64 -19.53 -13.64
N ILE A 100 15.48 -18.30 -14.10
CA ILE A 100 16.10 -17.12 -13.49
C ILE A 100 15.26 -16.73 -12.26
N LYS A 101 15.94 -16.50 -11.13
CA LYS A 101 15.27 -15.99 -9.94
C LYS A 101 14.77 -14.56 -10.17
N ILE A 102 13.45 -14.39 -10.12
CA ILE A 102 12.81 -13.07 -10.23
C ILE A 102 13.20 -12.16 -9.04
N LYS A 103 13.28 -10.87 -9.29
CA LYS A 103 13.60 -9.87 -8.27
C LYS A 103 12.39 -9.61 -7.38
N VAL A 104 12.67 -9.33 -6.12
CA VAL A 104 11.66 -8.97 -5.11
C VAL A 104 12.14 -7.78 -4.29
N GLY A 105 11.22 -7.08 -3.65
CA GLY A 105 11.52 -5.98 -2.74
C GLY A 105 12.38 -4.88 -3.38
N MET A 106 13.43 -4.45 -2.71
CA MET A 106 14.33 -3.38 -3.18
C MET A 106 14.97 -3.66 -4.54
N ALA A 107 15.28 -4.93 -4.86
CA ALA A 107 15.85 -5.30 -6.14
C ALA A 107 14.84 -5.13 -7.29
N LEU A 108 13.57 -5.41 -7.05
CA LEU A 108 12.49 -5.19 -8.00
C LEU A 108 12.26 -3.68 -8.24
N ILE A 109 12.22 -2.88 -7.17
CA ILE A 109 12.08 -1.42 -7.30
C ILE A 109 13.23 -0.83 -8.11
N SER A 110 14.47 -1.27 -7.84
CA SER A 110 15.64 -0.80 -8.59
C SER A 110 15.58 -1.19 -10.07
N LEU A 111 15.03 -2.36 -10.39
CA LEU A 111 14.80 -2.77 -11.78
C LEU A 111 13.74 -1.88 -12.44
N ALA A 112 12.59 -1.67 -11.79
CA ALA A 112 11.52 -0.83 -12.32
C ALA A 112 11.99 0.61 -12.59
N ILE A 113 12.76 1.21 -11.67
CA ILE A 113 13.38 2.53 -11.87
C ILE A 113 14.28 2.53 -13.11
N LYS A 114 15.13 1.50 -13.24
CA LYS A 114 16.05 1.39 -14.40
C LYS A 114 15.31 1.31 -15.73
N GLU A 115 14.19 0.63 -15.78
CA GLU A 115 13.46 0.37 -17.03
C GLU A 115 12.48 1.48 -17.40
N ASN A 116 12.09 2.32 -16.45
CA ASN A 116 11.12 3.39 -16.66
C ASN A 116 11.72 4.80 -16.65
N GLN A 117 12.99 4.97 -17.07
CA GLN A 117 13.74 6.23 -17.01
C GLN A 117 13.05 7.42 -17.69
N ALA A 118 12.18 7.18 -18.66
CA ALA A 118 11.44 8.24 -19.34
C ALA A 118 10.26 8.81 -18.53
N ASN A 119 9.82 8.13 -17.46
CA ASN A 119 8.66 8.53 -16.65
C ASN A 119 9.09 9.03 -15.26
N THR A 120 9.39 10.33 -15.18
CA THR A 120 9.90 10.96 -13.95
C THR A 120 8.90 10.91 -12.79
N GLU A 121 7.60 11.00 -13.07
CA GLU A 121 6.55 10.93 -12.03
C GLU A 121 6.47 9.52 -11.45
N TYR A 122 6.51 8.51 -12.30
CA TYR A 122 6.52 7.13 -11.84
C TYR A 122 7.78 6.79 -11.04
N ILE A 123 8.95 7.27 -11.50
CA ILE A 123 10.22 7.11 -10.74
C ILE A 123 10.10 7.73 -9.35
N ALA A 124 9.53 8.93 -9.21
CA ALA A 124 9.34 9.56 -7.90
C ALA A 124 8.49 8.69 -6.98
N LEU A 125 7.40 8.09 -7.49
CA LEU A 125 6.57 7.15 -6.71
C LEU A 125 7.34 5.87 -6.34
N LEU A 126 8.17 5.33 -7.24
CA LEU A 126 9.01 4.17 -6.93
C LEU A 126 10.06 4.49 -5.85
N GLU A 127 10.64 5.70 -5.87
CA GLU A 127 11.54 6.15 -4.79
C GLU A 127 10.81 6.25 -3.44
N GLU A 128 9.58 6.77 -3.42
CA GLU A 128 8.74 6.77 -2.22
C GLU A 128 8.39 5.34 -1.76
N THR A 129 8.23 4.41 -2.69
CA THR A 129 7.92 3.00 -2.38
C THR A 129 9.02 2.33 -1.56
N LYS A 130 10.27 2.77 -1.70
CA LYS A 130 11.43 2.19 -0.96
C LYS A 130 11.22 2.18 0.55
N LYS A 131 10.46 3.13 1.10
CA LYS A 131 10.15 3.17 2.54
C LYS A 131 9.45 1.91 3.03
N TYR A 132 8.61 1.27 2.20
CA TYR A 132 7.89 0.05 2.57
C TYR A 132 8.76 -1.21 2.56
N PHE A 133 9.92 -1.16 1.87
CA PHE A 133 10.82 -2.30 1.68
C PHE A 133 12.17 -2.14 2.39
N SER A 134 12.44 -0.97 2.95
CA SER A 134 13.72 -0.72 3.63
C SER A 134 13.83 -1.57 4.90
N HIS A 135 15.03 -2.15 5.10
CA HIS A 135 15.45 -2.71 6.38
C HIS A 135 15.90 -1.58 7.30
N ILE A 136 14.98 -0.76 7.79
CA ILE A 136 15.36 0.27 8.74
C ILE A 136 15.53 -0.37 10.10
N ASN A 137 16.76 -0.31 10.62
CA ASN A 137 17.11 -0.67 11.99
C ASN A 137 16.53 0.32 13.04
N ASN A 138 15.68 1.25 12.62
CA ASN A 138 15.03 2.21 13.49
C ASN A 138 13.68 1.68 13.96
N THR A 139 13.53 1.66 15.27
CA THR A 139 12.32 1.25 16.00
C THR A 139 11.08 2.11 15.70
N ALA A 140 11.22 3.21 14.94
CA ALA A 140 10.14 4.13 14.60
C ALA A 140 9.30 3.71 13.36
N ASP A 141 9.84 2.88 12.45
CA ASP A 141 9.09 2.37 11.29
C ASP A 141 8.49 1.00 11.62
N GLU A 142 7.39 1.03 12.36
CA GLU A 142 6.77 -0.18 12.94
C GLU A 142 6.12 -1.09 11.90
N ASN A 143 5.75 -0.60 10.71
CA ASN A 143 4.86 -1.29 9.77
C ASN A 143 5.47 -1.58 8.38
N GLY A 144 6.78 -1.66 8.26
CA GLY A 144 7.41 -1.99 6.97
C GLY A 144 7.08 -3.42 6.48
N ARG A 145 6.98 -3.60 5.15
CA ARG A 145 6.64 -4.87 4.47
C ARG A 145 7.38 -6.08 5.04
N ASN A 146 8.68 -5.95 5.26
CA ASN A 146 9.50 -7.08 5.74
C ASN A 146 9.10 -7.53 7.15
N LYS A 147 8.77 -6.60 8.06
CA LYS A 147 8.32 -6.95 9.42
C LYS A 147 6.96 -7.65 9.40
N VAL A 148 6.06 -7.18 8.53
CA VAL A 148 4.72 -7.73 8.37
C VAL A 148 4.77 -9.13 7.74
N LEU A 149 5.39 -9.28 6.57
CA LEU A 149 5.35 -10.54 5.81
C LEU A 149 6.23 -11.65 6.42
N HIS A 150 7.27 -11.30 7.16
CA HIS A 150 8.12 -12.28 7.86
C HIS A 150 7.69 -12.54 9.30
N GLY A 151 6.56 -12.00 9.74
CA GLY A 151 6.01 -12.23 11.08
C GLY A 151 6.86 -11.65 12.22
N HIS A 152 7.72 -10.66 11.93
CA HIS A 152 8.54 -10.00 12.95
C HIS A 152 7.72 -9.05 13.83
N LEU A 153 6.55 -8.63 13.34
CA LEU A 153 5.62 -7.79 14.07
C LEU A 153 4.26 -8.48 14.16
N HIS A 154 3.73 -8.62 15.36
CA HIS A 154 2.41 -9.21 15.56
C HIS A 154 1.32 -8.29 15.00
N PRO A 155 0.28 -8.80 14.30
CA PRO A 155 -0.76 -8.00 13.66
C PRO A 155 -1.45 -6.96 14.55
N ARG A 156 -1.56 -7.22 15.85
CA ARG A 156 -2.14 -6.27 16.83
C ARG A 156 -1.42 -4.93 16.93
N PHE A 157 -0.14 -4.88 16.49
CA PHE A 157 0.69 -3.68 16.49
C PHE A 157 0.74 -3.00 15.12
N TRP A 158 0.08 -3.55 14.11
CA TRP A 158 -0.04 -2.89 12.82
C TRP A 158 -0.98 -1.70 12.97
N SER A 159 -0.68 -0.62 12.27
CA SER A 159 -1.46 0.61 12.36
C SER A 159 -2.45 0.70 11.20
N LYS A 160 -3.65 1.17 11.51
CA LYS A 160 -4.68 1.45 10.52
C LYS A 160 -4.23 2.54 9.55
N GLU A 161 -3.61 3.58 10.09
CA GLU A 161 -3.09 4.71 9.34
C GLU A 161 -2.03 4.24 8.32
N SER A 162 -1.12 3.36 8.74
CA SER A 162 -0.12 2.78 7.83
C SER A 162 -0.74 1.93 6.72
N PHE A 163 -1.86 1.25 7.00
CA PHE A 163 -2.60 0.53 5.97
C PHE A 163 -3.27 1.49 4.99
N GLU A 164 -3.92 2.54 5.47
CA GLU A 164 -4.58 3.55 4.63
C GLU A 164 -3.56 4.30 3.76
N ASP A 165 -2.38 4.63 4.31
CA ASP A 165 -1.26 5.22 3.55
C ASP A 165 -0.75 4.26 2.46
N LEU A 166 -0.67 2.96 2.76
CA LEU A 166 -0.31 1.94 1.77
C LEU A 166 -1.35 1.87 0.64
N ILE A 167 -2.64 1.87 0.96
CA ILE A 167 -3.73 1.88 -0.03
C ILE A 167 -3.67 3.15 -0.90
N GLU A 168 -3.45 4.32 -0.31
CA GLU A 168 -3.28 5.57 -1.07
C GLU A 168 -2.07 5.49 -2.01
N HIS A 169 -0.96 4.92 -1.57
CA HIS A 169 0.23 4.75 -2.38
C HIS A 169 0.02 3.76 -3.54
N ILE A 170 -0.63 2.63 -3.27
CA ILE A 170 -1.02 1.65 -4.29
C ILE A 170 -1.93 2.30 -5.34
N ALA A 171 -2.93 3.10 -4.93
CA ALA A 171 -3.82 3.80 -5.86
C ALA A 171 -3.06 4.74 -6.81
N LYS A 172 -2.04 5.45 -6.32
CA LYS A 172 -1.17 6.30 -7.15
C LYS A 172 -0.37 5.48 -8.16
N LEU A 173 0.19 4.34 -7.74
CA LEU A 173 0.97 3.46 -8.60
C LEU A 173 0.12 2.71 -9.63
N SER A 174 -1.12 2.37 -9.30
CA SER A 174 -2.02 1.60 -10.17
C SER A 174 -2.21 2.24 -11.55
N LYS A 175 -2.11 3.56 -11.65
CA LYS A 175 -2.20 4.31 -12.92
C LYS A 175 -1.10 3.97 -13.93
N TYR A 176 -0.03 3.33 -13.47
CA TYR A 176 1.12 2.94 -14.29
C TYR A 176 1.15 1.44 -14.57
N SER A 177 0.18 0.67 -14.08
CA SER A 177 0.11 -0.77 -14.32
C SER A 177 0.00 -1.09 -15.82
N GLN A 178 0.59 -2.20 -16.21
CA GLN A 178 0.57 -2.72 -17.59
C GLN A 178 -0.13 -4.09 -17.62
N PHE A 179 -1.23 -4.18 -16.88
CA PHE A 179 -2.08 -5.38 -16.90
C PHE A 179 -2.79 -5.60 -18.23
#